data_1bc6115840a98185e1f8bd60efcf8bd0
#
_entry.id   1bc6115840a98185e1f8bd60efcf8bd0
#
_cell.length_a   1.000
_cell.length_b   1.000
_cell.length_c   1.000
_cell.angle_alpha   90.00
_cell.angle_beta   90.00
_cell.angle_gamma   90.00
#
_symmetry.space_group_name_H-M   'P 1'
#
loop_
_entity.id
_entity.type
_entity.pdbx_description
1 polymer ?
#
loop_
_entity_poly.entity_id
_entity_poly.type
_entity_poly.pdbx_seq_one_letter_code
_entity_poly.pdbx_strand_id
1 'polypeptide(L)'
;MPASRSRLDAIDQVLALDLGGRGIGSFFTPGAALAAARALRGARHVLIATGFCVPPGLPETDGPPGAAVLGRALRRLGATVRYVTDPAVVEPLGAVLKALEEPVDIEIYPEGDGAAGALLDSERPTHLVAIERPGRARSGEYLSARGESVAAWNRPIDELFLVGGGGRRGPSQRARPVTIAVGDGGNEIGMGNVRSRLSREGRLMARIASVVGVDHLVVAGTSNWGAYGIVAALERLARRPLLHTPSLERRLIEACVDAGAVDGVLRRRTPTVDGLPLEAHTAVVELLRLAAPGRPAPAARRSGSKPDRV
;
A
#
# COMPACT_ATOMS: atom_id res chain seq x y z
N MET A 1 15.22 32.54 8.15
CA MET A 1 15.39 31.30 8.93
C MET A 1 15.50 30.17 7.94
N PRO A 2 16.60 29.40 7.86
CA PRO A 2 16.65 28.24 6.98
C PRO A 2 15.63 27.21 7.50
N ALA A 3 14.77 26.74 6.59
CA ALA A 3 13.81 25.68 6.89
C ALA A 3 14.59 24.49 7.49
N SER A 4 14.24 24.08 8.69
CA SER A 4 14.74 22.87 9.32
C SER A 4 14.52 21.73 8.30
N ARG A 5 15.60 21.18 7.74
CA ARG A 5 15.53 19.91 7.00
C ARG A 5 14.97 18.90 7.98
N SER A 6 13.71 18.52 7.82
CA SER A 6 13.13 17.46 8.62
C SER A 6 14.02 16.24 8.42
N ARG A 7 14.66 15.78 9.49
CA ARG A 7 15.45 14.56 9.45
C ARG A 7 14.48 13.45 9.05
N LEU A 8 14.80 12.73 7.97
CA LEU A 8 14.13 11.49 7.61
C LEU A 8 14.19 10.57 8.83
N ASP A 9 13.06 10.07 9.27
CA ASP A 9 13.08 9.01 10.29
C ASP A 9 13.53 7.68 9.66
N ALA A 10 13.78 6.65 10.48
CA ALA A 10 14.29 5.39 9.99
C ALA A 10 13.31 4.68 9.04
N ILE A 11 11.99 4.84 9.22
CA ILE A 11 10.98 4.29 8.31
C ILE A 11 11.08 5.01 6.96
N ASP A 12 11.14 6.35 6.95
CA ASP A 12 11.28 7.12 5.71
C ASP A 12 12.54 6.75 4.94
N GLN A 13 13.68 6.52 5.65
CA GLN A 13 14.93 6.11 5.02
C GLN A 13 14.79 4.77 4.30
N VAL A 14 14.07 3.81 4.90
CA VAL A 14 13.82 2.51 4.26
C VAL A 14 12.87 2.66 3.07
N LEU A 15 11.80 3.44 3.20
CA LEU A 15 10.83 3.65 2.12
C LEU A 15 11.41 4.41 0.93
N ALA A 16 12.40 5.28 1.18
CA ALA A 16 13.10 6.05 0.15
C ALA A 16 14.14 5.22 -0.63
N LEU A 17 14.36 3.95 -0.30
CA LEU A 17 15.21 3.07 -1.09
C LEU A 17 14.61 2.88 -2.48
N ASP A 18 15.35 3.29 -3.50
CA ASP A 18 14.95 3.20 -4.91
C ASP A 18 15.80 2.17 -5.66
N LEU A 19 15.70 0.91 -5.22
CA LEU A 19 16.48 -0.18 -5.80
C LEU A 19 16.05 -0.50 -7.24
N GLY A 20 14.81 -0.20 -7.59
CA GLY A 20 14.25 -0.36 -8.93
C GLY A 20 14.58 0.79 -9.88
N GLY A 21 15.20 1.88 -9.40
CA GLY A 21 15.56 3.04 -10.22
C GLY A 21 14.37 3.82 -10.79
N ARG A 22 13.25 3.86 -10.04
CA ARG A 22 12.01 4.53 -10.49
C ARG A 22 12.03 6.05 -10.34
N GLY A 23 13.07 6.62 -9.72
CA GLY A 23 13.19 8.06 -9.49
C GLY A 23 12.25 8.60 -8.41
N ILE A 24 11.80 7.73 -7.47
CA ILE A 24 10.84 8.11 -6.43
C ILE A 24 11.29 9.29 -5.58
N GLY A 25 12.59 9.52 -5.45
CA GLY A 25 13.14 10.65 -4.69
C GLY A 25 12.60 12.01 -5.11
N SER A 26 12.18 12.18 -6.36
CA SER A 26 11.63 13.42 -6.89
C SER A 26 10.20 13.71 -6.37
N PHE A 27 9.43 12.67 -5.99
CA PHE A 27 8.06 12.80 -5.51
C PHE A 27 7.81 12.13 -4.14
N PHE A 28 8.82 11.55 -3.52
CA PHE A 28 8.77 11.08 -2.14
C PHE A 28 8.43 12.21 -1.16
N THR A 29 7.69 11.88 -0.11
CA THR A 29 7.28 12.84 0.93
C THR A 29 7.63 12.28 2.32
N PRO A 30 8.63 12.85 3.01
CA PRO A 30 8.99 12.44 4.36
C PRO A 30 7.84 12.54 5.36
N GLY A 31 7.73 11.58 6.27
CA GLY A 31 6.70 11.54 7.31
C GLY A 31 5.33 11.05 6.84
N ALA A 32 5.17 10.74 5.54
CA ALA A 32 3.89 10.32 4.96
C ALA A 32 3.36 9.02 5.59
N ALA A 33 4.22 8.01 5.78
CA ALA A 33 3.83 6.75 6.41
C ALA A 33 3.33 6.95 7.86
N LEU A 34 3.98 7.81 8.63
CA LEU A 34 3.54 8.15 9.99
C LEU A 34 2.23 8.94 9.99
N ALA A 35 2.03 9.85 9.02
CA ALA A 35 0.78 10.61 8.88
C ALA A 35 -0.39 9.67 8.53
N ALA A 36 -0.20 8.75 7.56
CA ALA A 36 -1.18 7.72 7.21
C ALA A 36 -1.50 6.79 8.40
N ALA A 37 -0.48 6.35 9.14
CA ALA A 37 -0.66 5.52 10.33
C ALA A 37 -1.46 6.25 11.44
N ARG A 38 -1.24 7.55 11.64
CA ARG A 38 -2.03 8.35 12.60
C ARG A 38 -3.49 8.44 12.18
N ALA A 39 -3.76 8.62 10.89
CA ALA A 39 -5.11 8.63 10.34
C ALA A 39 -5.81 7.28 10.56
N LEU A 40 -5.11 6.16 10.30
CA LEU A 40 -5.63 4.79 10.42
C LEU A 40 -5.79 4.30 11.86
N ARG A 41 -5.17 4.94 12.86
CA ARG A 41 -5.20 4.46 14.25
C ARG A 41 -6.60 4.33 14.85
N GLY A 42 -7.55 5.11 14.38
CA GLY A 42 -8.95 5.10 14.84
C GLY A 42 -9.92 4.50 13.81
N ALA A 43 -9.41 3.84 12.78
CA ALA A 43 -10.24 3.23 11.74
C ALA A 43 -11.16 2.15 12.32
N ARG A 44 -12.42 2.13 11.87
CA ARG A 44 -13.42 1.15 12.31
C ARG A 44 -13.81 0.21 11.18
N HIS A 45 -14.12 0.74 10.01
CA HIS A 45 -14.43 -0.03 8.81
C HIS A 45 -13.59 0.50 7.66
N VAL A 46 -12.77 -0.35 7.07
CA VAL A 46 -11.79 0.01 6.05
C VAL A 46 -12.05 -0.81 4.79
N LEU A 47 -12.21 -0.13 3.66
CA LEU A 47 -12.14 -0.75 2.35
C LEU A 47 -10.72 -0.56 1.82
N ILE A 48 -10.06 -1.67 1.45
CA ILE A 48 -8.73 -1.66 0.84
C ILE A 48 -8.86 -2.06 -0.63
N ALA A 49 -8.64 -1.10 -1.53
CA ALA A 49 -8.54 -1.35 -2.96
C ALA A 49 -7.09 -1.73 -3.32
N THR A 50 -6.89 -2.84 -4.02
CA THR A 50 -5.55 -3.28 -4.41
C THR A 50 -5.58 -4.08 -5.71
N GLY A 51 -4.40 -4.23 -6.29
CA GLY A 51 -4.14 -5.01 -7.48
C GLY A 51 -4.10 -4.19 -8.75
N PHE A 52 -3.08 -4.43 -9.53
CA PHE A 52 -2.86 -3.87 -10.84
C PHE A 52 -2.73 -5.02 -11.84
N CYS A 53 -3.51 -5.00 -12.91
CA CYS A 53 -3.40 -5.97 -13.99
C CYS A 53 -2.60 -5.38 -15.14
N VAL A 54 -1.47 -6.01 -15.45
CA VAL A 54 -0.63 -5.64 -16.61
C VAL A 54 -1.03 -6.44 -17.87
N PRO A 55 -0.75 -5.92 -19.08
CA PRO A 55 -1.03 -6.67 -20.31
C PRO A 55 -0.40 -8.08 -20.32
N PRO A 56 -1.14 -9.11 -20.73
CA PRO A 56 -2.49 -9.14 -21.29
C PRO A 56 -3.61 -9.45 -20.26
N GLY A 57 -3.58 -8.82 -19.08
CA GLY A 57 -4.57 -9.00 -18.01
C GLY A 57 -4.09 -9.86 -16.85
N LEU A 58 -2.78 -9.90 -16.64
CA LEU A 58 -2.17 -10.65 -15.55
C LEU A 58 -2.06 -9.76 -14.30
N PRO A 59 -2.52 -10.23 -13.13
CA PRO A 59 -2.33 -9.51 -11.88
C PRO A 59 -0.85 -9.51 -11.48
N GLU A 60 -0.38 -8.41 -10.89
CA GLU A 60 1.02 -8.32 -10.47
C GLU A 60 1.23 -8.65 -8.99
N THR A 61 2.51 -8.90 -8.65
CA THR A 61 2.95 -9.26 -7.30
C THR A 61 3.06 -8.04 -6.37
N ASP A 62 3.10 -6.82 -6.89
CA ASP A 62 3.01 -5.62 -6.05
C ASP A 62 1.55 -5.28 -5.75
N GLY A 63 1.28 -4.87 -4.54
CA GLY A 63 -0.04 -4.52 -4.02
C GLY A 63 -0.67 -5.58 -3.12
N PRO A 64 -1.01 -6.79 -3.59
CA PRO A 64 -1.73 -7.78 -2.78
C PRO A 64 -1.05 -8.16 -1.44
N PRO A 65 0.27 -8.43 -1.38
CA PRO A 65 0.96 -8.66 -0.10
C PRO A 65 0.89 -7.45 0.84
N GLY A 66 1.14 -6.24 0.31
CA GLY A 66 1.06 -4.99 1.08
C GLY A 66 -0.34 -4.75 1.66
N ALA A 67 -1.36 -4.95 0.83
CA ALA A 67 -2.76 -4.81 1.23
C ALA A 67 -3.15 -5.79 2.34
N ALA A 68 -2.78 -7.06 2.19
CA ALA A 68 -3.09 -8.10 3.16
C ALA A 68 -2.39 -7.86 4.51
N VAL A 69 -1.12 -7.46 4.50
CA VAL A 69 -0.35 -7.15 5.72
C VAL A 69 -0.92 -5.92 6.43
N LEU A 70 -1.28 -4.86 5.69
CA LEU A 70 -1.93 -3.70 6.28
C LEU A 70 -3.32 -4.06 6.86
N GLY A 71 -4.12 -4.82 6.12
CA GLY A 71 -5.44 -5.28 6.58
C GLY A 71 -5.35 -6.09 7.87
N ARG A 72 -4.39 -7.03 7.95
CA ARG A 72 -4.10 -7.77 9.18
C ARG A 72 -3.76 -6.85 10.36
N ALA A 73 -2.90 -5.85 10.13
CA ALA A 73 -2.53 -4.91 11.18
C ALA A 73 -3.74 -4.12 11.68
N LEU A 74 -4.60 -3.66 10.78
CA LEU A 74 -5.82 -2.93 11.11
C LEU A 74 -6.84 -3.81 11.87
N ARG A 75 -7.06 -5.06 11.45
CA ARG A 75 -7.90 -6.03 12.18
C ARG A 75 -7.37 -6.29 13.60
N ARG A 76 -6.06 -6.43 13.76
CA ARG A 76 -5.43 -6.57 15.09
C ARG A 76 -5.59 -5.31 15.95
N LEU A 77 -5.85 -4.15 15.36
CA LEU A 77 -6.15 -2.90 16.05
C LEU A 77 -7.67 -2.68 16.26
N GLY A 78 -8.51 -3.63 15.83
CA GLY A 78 -9.96 -3.63 16.08
C GLY A 78 -10.81 -3.11 14.92
N ALA A 79 -10.24 -2.86 13.75
CA ALA A 79 -11.01 -2.49 12.56
C ALA A 79 -11.60 -3.72 11.86
N THR A 80 -12.74 -3.55 11.20
CA THR A 80 -13.20 -4.45 10.14
C THR A 80 -12.55 -4.04 8.83
N VAL A 81 -12.14 -5.03 8.02
CA VAL A 81 -11.46 -4.79 6.75
C VAL A 81 -12.08 -5.66 5.67
N ARG A 82 -12.46 -5.04 4.56
CA ARG A 82 -12.87 -5.70 3.32
C ARG A 82 -11.95 -5.23 2.20
N TYR A 83 -11.63 -6.15 1.29
CA TYR A 83 -10.82 -5.83 0.10
C TYR A 83 -11.73 -5.64 -1.10
N VAL A 84 -11.34 -4.71 -2.00
CA VAL A 84 -12.03 -4.43 -3.24
C VAL A 84 -11.04 -4.54 -4.39
N THR A 85 -11.35 -5.36 -5.40
CA THR A 85 -10.40 -5.62 -6.48
C THR A 85 -11.06 -6.06 -7.79
N ASP A 86 -10.23 -6.37 -8.80
CA ASP A 86 -10.64 -6.96 -10.07
C ASP A 86 -10.76 -8.49 -9.99
N PRO A 87 -11.54 -9.12 -10.88
CA PRO A 87 -11.69 -10.58 -10.90
C PRO A 87 -10.36 -11.34 -10.94
N ALA A 88 -9.39 -10.89 -11.75
CA ALA A 88 -8.10 -11.55 -11.90
C ALA A 88 -7.22 -11.51 -10.64
N VAL A 89 -7.45 -10.54 -9.75
CA VAL A 89 -6.66 -10.35 -8.51
C VAL A 89 -7.21 -11.17 -7.34
N VAL A 90 -8.44 -11.69 -7.44
CA VAL A 90 -9.10 -12.41 -6.34
C VAL A 90 -8.28 -13.61 -5.86
N GLU A 91 -7.81 -14.46 -6.78
CA GLU A 91 -7.03 -15.65 -6.43
C GLU A 91 -5.66 -15.30 -5.80
N PRO A 92 -4.83 -14.42 -6.39
CA PRO A 92 -3.57 -14.00 -5.76
C PRO A 92 -3.77 -13.37 -4.38
N LEU A 93 -4.70 -12.43 -4.24
CA LEU A 93 -4.99 -11.80 -2.95
C LEU A 93 -5.52 -12.81 -1.93
N GLY A 94 -6.40 -13.72 -2.35
CA GLY A 94 -6.94 -14.80 -1.52
C GLY A 94 -5.85 -15.75 -1.03
N ALA A 95 -4.88 -16.10 -1.87
CA ALA A 95 -3.73 -16.94 -1.51
C ALA A 95 -2.84 -16.25 -0.47
N VAL A 96 -2.57 -14.95 -0.65
CA VAL A 96 -1.81 -14.14 0.31
C VAL A 96 -2.52 -14.06 1.67
N LEU A 97 -3.83 -13.81 1.67
CA LEU A 97 -4.63 -13.78 2.91
C LEU A 97 -4.62 -15.13 3.64
N LYS A 98 -4.77 -16.24 2.92
CA LYS A 98 -4.65 -17.60 3.49
C LYS A 98 -3.26 -17.84 4.08
N ALA A 99 -2.18 -17.42 3.41
CA ALA A 99 -0.81 -17.54 3.92
C ALA A 99 -0.55 -16.70 5.18
N LEU A 100 -1.36 -15.64 5.38
CA LEU A 100 -1.38 -14.82 6.60
C LEU A 100 -2.32 -15.34 7.68
N GLU A 101 -3.08 -16.42 7.40
CA GLU A 101 -4.15 -16.92 8.27
C GLU A 101 -5.23 -15.87 8.57
N GLU A 102 -5.53 -15.03 7.57
CA GLU A 102 -6.52 -13.94 7.65
C GLU A 102 -7.80 -14.27 6.87
N PRO A 103 -8.95 -13.72 7.29
CA PRO A 103 -10.20 -13.90 6.55
C PRO A 103 -10.10 -13.40 5.10
N VAL A 104 -10.64 -14.20 4.17
CA VAL A 104 -10.73 -13.85 2.75
C VAL A 104 -12.08 -13.14 2.52
N ASP A 105 -12.10 -11.83 2.80
CA ASP A 105 -13.27 -10.96 2.60
C ASP A 105 -12.98 -10.01 1.44
N ILE A 106 -13.21 -10.50 0.22
CA ILE A 106 -12.87 -9.84 -1.04
C ILE A 106 -14.16 -9.56 -1.81
N GLU A 107 -14.39 -8.30 -2.14
CA GLU A 107 -15.44 -7.82 -3.02
C GLU A 107 -14.86 -7.55 -4.41
N ILE A 108 -15.46 -8.14 -5.44
CA ILE A 108 -15.14 -7.77 -6.82
C ILE A 108 -15.86 -6.44 -7.10
N TYR A 109 -15.10 -5.38 -7.43
CA TYR A 109 -15.70 -4.09 -7.73
C TYR A 109 -16.79 -4.22 -8.81
N PRO A 110 -18.02 -3.75 -8.55
CA PRO A 110 -19.11 -3.92 -9.51
C PRO A 110 -18.88 -3.20 -10.83
N GLU A 111 -19.52 -3.66 -11.89
CA GLU A 111 -19.55 -2.99 -13.17
C GLU A 111 -20.75 -2.02 -13.25
N GLY A 112 -20.62 -1.00 -14.09
CA GLY A 112 -21.68 -0.05 -14.40
C GLY A 112 -21.60 1.27 -13.67
N ASP A 113 -22.34 2.24 -14.19
CA ASP A 113 -22.41 3.59 -13.64
C ASP A 113 -22.97 3.61 -12.22
N GLY A 114 -22.39 4.41 -11.36
CA GLY A 114 -22.85 4.53 -9.97
C GLY A 114 -22.36 3.44 -9.01
N ALA A 115 -21.59 2.45 -9.48
CA ALA A 115 -21.06 1.35 -8.66
C ALA A 115 -20.31 1.85 -7.40
N ALA A 116 -19.50 2.89 -7.55
CA ALA A 116 -18.79 3.51 -6.43
C ALA A 116 -19.74 4.07 -5.36
N GLY A 117 -20.77 4.80 -5.78
CA GLY A 117 -21.77 5.35 -4.86
C GLY A 117 -22.53 4.25 -4.12
N ALA A 118 -22.99 3.24 -4.85
CA ALA A 118 -23.71 2.10 -4.27
C ALA A 118 -22.84 1.34 -3.24
N LEU A 119 -21.58 1.09 -3.56
CA LEU A 119 -20.65 0.41 -2.64
C LEU A 119 -20.36 1.26 -1.40
N LEU A 120 -20.16 2.58 -1.55
CA LEU A 120 -19.96 3.48 -0.42
C LEU A 120 -21.20 3.59 0.48
N ASP A 121 -22.39 3.55 -0.09
CA ASP A 121 -23.65 3.60 0.64
C ASP A 121 -23.93 2.30 1.41
N SER A 122 -23.60 1.15 0.83
CA SER A 122 -23.77 -0.16 1.49
C SER A 122 -22.72 -0.38 2.59
N GLU A 123 -21.44 -0.14 2.28
CA GLU A 123 -20.34 -0.44 3.18
C GLU A 123 -20.12 0.64 4.26
N ARG A 124 -20.39 1.89 3.95
CA ARG A 124 -20.18 3.04 4.86
C ARG A 124 -18.80 3.04 5.50
N PRO A 125 -17.72 2.97 4.71
CA PRO A 125 -16.37 2.90 5.26
C PRO A 125 -16.01 4.18 6.01
N THR A 126 -15.23 4.03 7.08
CA THR A 126 -14.58 5.17 7.74
C THR A 126 -13.30 5.58 7.01
N HIS A 127 -12.68 4.63 6.31
CA HIS A 127 -11.43 4.84 5.57
C HIS A 127 -11.47 4.08 4.25
N LEU A 128 -10.90 4.71 3.21
CA LEU A 128 -10.58 4.08 1.93
C LEU A 128 -9.07 4.04 1.78
N VAL A 129 -8.53 2.89 1.47
CA VAL A 129 -7.09 2.70 1.24
C VAL A 129 -6.89 2.13 -0.15
N ALA A 130 -5.99 2.70 -0.96
CA ALA A 130 -5.52 2.13 -2.22
C ALA A 130 -4.07 1.70 -2.08
N ILE A 131 -3.73 0.49 -2.53
CA ILE A 131 -2.36 -0.02 -2.56
C ILE A 131 -2.13 -0.64 -3.91
N GLU A 132 -1.20 -0.09 -4.68
CA GLU A 132 -0.90 -0.46 -6.06
C GLU A 132 -2.18 -0.67 -6.87
N ARG A 133 -2.88 0.44 -7.08
CA ARG A 133 -4.12 0.43 -7.84
C ARG A 133 -4.11 1.56 -8.87
N PRO A 134 -4.35 1.28 -10.16
CA PRO A 134 -4.33 2.33 -11.18
C PRO A 134 -5.38 3.41 -10.89
N GLY A 135 -5.00 4.66 -11.08
CA GLY A 135 -5.87 5.81 -11.11
C GLY A 135 -5.89 6.41 -12.51
N ARG A 136 -7.03 7.00 -12.90
CA ARG A 136 -7.16 7.63 -14.22
C ARG A 136 -6.15 8.75 -14.43
N ALA A 137 -5.54 8.80 -15.61
CA ALA A 137 -4.73 9.91 -16.07
C ALA A 137 -5.61 11.13 -16.42
N ARG A 138 -5.00 12.26 -16.81
CA ARG A 138 -5.77 13.46 -17.26
C ARG A 138 -6.64 13.18 -18.48
N SER A 139 -6.25 12.24 -19.35
CA SER A 139 -7.04 11.82 -20.52
C SER A 139 -8.29 11.03 -20.14
N GLY A 140 -8.44 10.58 -18.88
CA GLY A 140 -9.46 9.65 -18.44
C GLY A 140 -9.06 8.17 -18.59
N GLU A 141 -7.90 7.88 -19.22
CA GLU A 141 -7.40 6.53 -19.44
C GLU A 141 -6.70 5.99 -18.21
N TYR A 142 -6.67 4.65 -18.08
CA TYR A 142 -5.81 3.92 -17.16
C TYR A 142 -4.59 3.42 -17.91
N LEU A 143 -3.40 3.87 -17.49
CA LEU A 143 -2.16 3.65 -18.22
C LEU A 143 -1.14 2.91 -17.35
N SER A 144 -0.41 1.95 -17.94
CA SER A 144 0.75 1.33 -17.30
C SER A 144 1.92 2.32 -17.21
N ALA A 145 2.97 1.96 -16.45
CA ALA A 145 4.23 2.72 -16.42
C ALA A 145 4.90 2.88 -17.80
N ARG A 146 4.52 2.05 -18.79
CA ARG A 146 4.97 2.14 -20.19
C ARG A 146 4.04 2.97 -21.08
N GLY A 147 2.95 3.49 -20.52
CA GLY A 147 1.94 4.25 -21.27
C GLY A 147 0.99 3.39 -22.11
N GLU A 148 0.93 2.08 -21.87
CA GLU A 148 -0.03 1.17 -22.48
C GLU A 148 -1.37 1.29 -21.76
N SER A 149 -2.51 1.23 -22.48
CA SER A 149 -3.81 1.18 -21.81
C SER A 149 -3.99 -0.15 -21.07
N VAL A 150 -4.44 -0.05 -19.82
CA VAL A 150 -4.74 -1.20 -18.96
C VAL A 150 -6.23 -1.26 -18.57
N ALA A 151 -7.05 -0.39 -19.16
CA ALA A 151 -8.47 -0.27 -18.83
C ALA A 151 -9.29 -1.56 -19.02
N ALA A 152 -8.89 -2.41 -19.99
CA ALA A 152 -9.59 -3.66 -20.26
C ALA A 152 -9.55 -4.67 -19.09
N TRP A 153 -8.60 -4.52 -18.19
CA TRP A 153 -8.35 -5.49 -17.09
C TRP A 153 -8.43 -4.85 -15.70
N ASN A 154 -8.58 -3.53 -15.63
CA ASN A 154 -8.64 -2.78 -14.39
C ASN A 154 -9.92 -1.94 -14.35
N ARG A 155 -10.85 -2.34 -13.51
CA ARG A 155 -12.11 -1.64 -13.29
C ARG A 155 -11.86 -0.25 -12.69
N PRO A 156 -12.79 0.71 -12.86
CA PRO A 156 -12.61 2.10 -12.42
C PRO A 156 -12.77 2.27 -10.89
N ILE A 157 -12.02 1.50 -10.10
CA ILE A 157 -12.09 1.52 -8.63
C ILE A 157 -11.70 2.90 -8.05
N ASP A 158 -10.94 3.70 -8.81
CA ASP A 158 -10.60 5.06 -8.43
C ASP A 158 -11.83 5.98 -8.24
N GLU A 159 -12.98 5.60 -8.77
CA GLU A 159 -14.25 6.31 -8.53
C GLU A 159 -14.63 6.35 -7.05
N LEU A 160 -14.28 5.32 -6.27
CA LEU A 160 -14.47 5.33 -4.81
C LEU A 160 -13.77 6.54 -4.16
N PHE A 161 -12.59 6.90 -4.65
CA PHE A 161 -11.79 7.99 -4.13
C PHE A 161 -12.23 9.35 -4.67
N LEU A 162 -12.82 9.40 -5.86
CA LEU A 162 -13.39 10.61 -6.43
C LEU A 162 -14.72 10.97 -5.76
N VAL A 163 -15.61 9.99 -5.57
CA VAL A 163 -16.91 10.18 -4.91
C VAL A 163 -16.73 10.33 -3.40
N GLY A 164 -15.93 9.49 -2.78
CA GLY A 164 -15.68 9.51 -1.34
C GLY A 164 -14.76 10.66 -0.90
N GLY A 165 -13.83 11.12 -1.77
CA GLY A 165 -12.85 12.17 -1.50
C GLY A 165 -13.20 13.56 -2.00
N GLY A 166 -14.16 13.68 -2.93
CA GLY A 166 -14.53 14.93 -3.60
C GLY A 166 -15.07 16.00 -2.64
N GLY A 167 -14.37 17.12 -2.57
CA GLY A 167 -14.50 18.22 -1.60
C GLY A 167 -15.80 19.05 -1.64
N ARG A 168 -16.94 18.54 -2.09
CA ARG A 168 -18.25 19.17 -1.90
C ARG A 168 -19.13 18.25 -1.06
N ARG A 169 -19.44 18.71 0.15
CA ARG A 169 -20.52 18.12 0.96
C ARG A 169 -21.80 18.13 0.14
N GLY A 170 -22.25 16.96 -0.30
CA GLY A 170 -23.61 16.78 -0.76
C GLY A 170 -24.59 16.99 0.41
N PRO A 171 -25.90 17.06 0.16
CA PRO A 171 -26.91 17.34 1.19
C PRO A 171 -27.01 16.27 2.30
N SER A 172 -26.36 15.11 2.17
CA SER A 172 -26.24 14.14 3.26
C SER A 172 -25.12 14.54 4.21
N GLN A 173 -25.43 14.89 5.45
CA GLN A 173 -24.53 15.33 6.53
C GLN A 173 -23.57 14.24 7.05
N ARG A 174 -23.17 13.27 6.22
CA ARG A 174 -22.29 12.16 6.63
C ARG A 174 -20.84 12.59 6.45
N ALA A 175 -20.01 12.25 7.45
CA ALA A 175 -18.56 12.41 7.34
C ALA A 175 -18.05 11.53 6.19
N ARG A 176 -17.30 12.14 5.24
CA ARG A 176 -16.64 11.38 4.18
C ARG A 176 -15.56 10.46 4.78
N PRO A 177 -15.27 9.31 4.16
CA PRO A 177 -14.15 8.48 4.57
C PRO A 177 -12.81 9.23 4.41
N VAL A 178 -11.87 8.94 5.30
CA VAL A 178 -10.48 9.36 5.14
C VAL A 178 -9.85 8.51 4.04
N THR A 179 -9.16 9.16 3.08
CA THR A 179 -8.57 8.48 1.94
C THR A 179 -7.05 8.40 2.07
N ILE A 180 -6.51 7.19 1.90
CA ILE A 180 -5.08 6.90 1.95
C ILE A 180 -4.69 6.15 0.66
N ALA A 181 -3.51 6.43 0.12
CA ALA A 181 -3.00 5.66 -1.00
C ALA A 181 -1.51 5.38 -0.85
N VAL A 182 -1.09 4.27 -1.45
CA VAL A 182 0.30 3.86 -1.60
C VAL A 182 0.56 3.57 -3.06
N GLY A 183 1.65 4.09 -3.60
CA GLY A 183 2.09 3.87 -4.97
C GLY A 183 3.60 4.13 -5.11
N ASP A 184 4.15 3.78 -6.26
CA ASP A 184 5.58 3.88 -6.56
C ASP A 184 5.89 4.33 -8.00
N GLY A 185 4.92 4.24 -8.92
CA GLY A 185 5.13 4.46 -10.36
C GLY A 185 4.56 5.78 -10.90
N GLY A 186 3.63 6.42 -10.19
CA GLY A 186 3.02 7.69 -10.60
C GLY A 186 1.65 7.59 -11.27
N ASN A 187 1.23 6.41 -11.70
CA ASN A 187 -0.06 6.14 -12.37
C ASN A 187 -1.13 5.57 -11.41
N GLU A 188 -0.84 5.45 -10.13
CA GLU A 188 -1.73 4.90 -9.11
C GLU A 188 -2.65 5.97 -8.50
N ILE A 189 -3.72 5.52 -7.88
CA ILE A 189 -4.57 6.35 -7.02
C ILE A 189 -3.70 7.05 -5.97
N GLY A 190 -3.95 8.33 -5.74
CA GLY A 190 -3.21 9.16 -4.81
C GLY A 190 -2.10 9.98 -5.45
N MET A 191 -1.55 9.56 -6.58
CA MET A 191 -0.45 10.26 -7.26
C MET A 191 -0.85 11.65 -7.79
N GLY A 192 -2.14 11.96 -7.80
CA GLY A 192 -2.65 13.32 -8.00
C GLY A 192 -2.03 14.35 -7.04
N ASN A 193 -1.69 13.93 -5.80
CA ASN A 193 -1.06 14.79 -4.79
C ASN A 193 0.33 15.30 -5.20
N VAL A 194 1.05 14.51 -6.00
CA VAL A 194 2.43 14.78 -6.43
C VAL A 194 2.56 14.98 -7.93
N ARG A 195 1.44 15.05 -8.64
CA ARG A 195 1.37 15.12 -10.08
C ARG A 195 2.21 16.25 -10.70
N SER A 196 2.29 17.41 -10.06
CA SER A 196 3.12 18.52 -10.53
C SER A 196 4.61 18.20 -10.50
N ARG A 197 5.06 17.36 -9.57
CA ARG A 197 6.44 16.85 -9.49
C ARG A 197 6.67 15.79 -10.56
N LEU A 198 5.77 14.80 -10.67
CA LEU A 198 5.82 13.75 -11.70
C LEU A 198 5.87 14.32 -13.12
N SER A 199 5.09 15.37 -13.41
CA SER A 199 5.07 15.97 -14.74
C SER A 199 6.40 16.62 -15.16
N ARG A 200 7.33 16.84 -14.23
CA ARG A 200 8.67 17.37 -14.53
C ARG A 200 9.67 16.27 -14.88
N GLU A 201 9.36 15.01 -14.58
CA GLU A 201 10.22 13.85 -14.86
C GLU A 201 10.16 13.40 -16.33
N GLY A 202 9.42 14.10 -17.18
CA GLY A 202 9.36 13.85 -18.61
C GLY A 202 7.97 13.65 -19.17
N ARG A 203 7.90 13.53 -20.49
CA ARG A 203 6.63 13.46 -21.22
C ARG A 203 5.80 12.22 -20.88
N LEU A 204 6.47 11.07 -20.69
CA LEU A 204 5.78 9.83 -20.34
C LEU A 204 5.14 9.96 -18.94
N MET A 205 5.90 10.40 -17.93
CA MET A 205 5.36 10.61 -16.60
C MET A 205 4.24 11.64 -16.57
N ALA A 206 4.34 12.75 -17.32
CA ALA A 206 3.28 13.74 -17.43
C ALA A 206 1.99 13.16 -18.04
N ARG A 207 2.11 12.19 -18.97
CA ARG A 207 1.00 11.50 -19.63
C ARG A 207 0.32 10.49 -18.70
N ILE A 208 1.10 9.63 -18.04
CA ILE A 208 0.56 8.51 -17.24
C ILE A 208 0.13 8.94 -15.82
N ALA A 209 0.67 10.07 -15.31
CA ALA A 209 0.44 10.51 -13.94
C ALA A 209 -1.07 10.61 -13.63
N SER A 210 -1.49 9.88 -12.60
CA SER A 210 -2.87 9.90 -12.13
C SER A 210 -3.29 11.31 -11.70
N VAL A 211 -4.57 11.64 -11.91
CA VAL A 211 -5.17 12.87 -11.38
C VAL A 211 -5.87 12.67 -10.05
N VAL A 212 -5.99 11.44 -9.60
CA VAL A 212 -6.73 11.11 -8.37
C VAL A 212 -5.88 11.43 -7.15
N GLY A 213 -6.35 12.36 -6.34
CA GLY A 213 -5.73 12.73 -5.07
C GLY A 213 -6.39 12.04 -3.87
N VAL A 214 -5.68 12.04 -2.73
CA VAL A 214 -6.13 11.47 -1.45
C VAL A 214 -5.72 12.38 -0.29
N ASP A 215 -6.24 12.11 0.93
CA ASP A 215 -5.82 12.86 2.12
C ASP A 215 -4.37 12.54 2.51
N HIS A 216 -3.95 11.26 2.36
CA HIS A 216 -2.60 10.82 2.70
C HIS A 216 -2.03 9.91 1.61
N LEU A 217 -0.98 10.39 0.93
CA LEU A 217 -0.22 9.60 -0.05
C LEU A 217 1.10 9.14 0.57
N VAL A 218 1.39 7.86 0.46
CA VAL A 218 2.70 7.26 0.78
C VAL A 218 3.35 6.78 -0.51
N VAL A 219 4.56 7.25 -0.77
CA VAL A 219 5.40 6.79 -1.88
C VAL A 219 6.53 5.93 -1.31
N ALA A 220 6.86 4.84 -1.98
CA ALA A 220 7.97 3.96 -1.61
C ALA A 220 8.60 3.33 -2.84
N GLY A 221 9.70 2.59 -2.67
CA GLY A 221 10.38 1.87 -3.74
C GLY A 221 9.56 0.74 -4.38
N THR A 222 8.58 0.19 -3.65
CA THR A 222 7.45 -0.60 -4.14
C THR A 222 6.23 -0.28 -3.29
N SER A 223 5.03 -0.45 -3.80
CA SER A 223 3.81 -0.23 -3.02
C SER A 223 3.69 -1.17 -1.83
N ASN A 224 4.13 -2.42 -1.95
CA ASN A 224 4.21 -3.34 -0.80
C ASN A 224 5.03 -2.74 0.34
N TRP A 225 6.21 -2.17 0.06
CA TRP A 225 7.04 -1.53 1.09
C TRP A 225 6.35 -0.34 1.74
N GLY A 226 5.66 0.48 0.94
CA GLY A 226 4.89 1.61 1.45
C GLY A 226 3.82 1.19 2.45
N ALA A 227 3.08 0.12 2.14
CA ALA A 227 2.10 -0.48 3.07
C ALA A 227 2.78 -1.01 4.34
N TYR A 228 3.93 -1.68 4.23
CA TYR A 228 4.70 -2.16 5.38
C TYR A 228 5.23 -1.00 6.24
N GLY A 229 5.64 0.10 5.61
CA GLY A 229 6.03 1.33 6.33
C GLY A 229 4.88 1.92 7.15
N ILE A 230 3.66 1.91 6.62
CA ILE A 230 2.46 2.30 7.39
C ILE A 230 2.27 1.35 8.59
N VAL A 231 2.42 0.03 8.39
CA VAL A 231 2.30 -0.95 9.48
C VAL A 231 3.39 -0.77 10.53
N ALA A 232 4.64 -0.52 10.13
CA ALA A 232 5.74 -0.20 11.04
C ALA A 232 5.44 1.05 11.88
N ALA A 233 4.88 2.09 11.26
CA ALA A 233 4.46 3.30 11.97
C ALA A 233 3.27 3.04 12.92
N LEU A 234 2.29 2.19 12.53
CA LEU A 234 1.21 1.75 13.41
C LEU A 234 1.74 0.96 14.61
N GLU A 235 2.72 0.07 14.40
CA GLU A 235 3.40 -0.69 15.46
C GLU A 235 4.02 0.26 16.49
N ARG A 236 4.74 1.30 16.05
CA ARG A 236 5.28 2.37 16.92
C ARG A 236 4.20 3.07 17.72
N LEU A 237 3.09 3.46 17.06
CA LEU A 237 1.99 4.18 17.69
C LEU A 237 1.21 3.31 18.68
N ALA A 238 1.02 2.03 18.36
CA ALA A 238 0.27 1.08 19.20
C ALA A 238 1.15 0.39 20.25
N ARG A 239 2.47 0.47 20.14
CA ARG A 239 3.47 -0.20 21.01
C ARG A 239 3.26 -1.72 21.08
N ARG A 240 2.87 -2.33 19.97
CA ARG A 240 2.63 -3.78 19.86
C ARG A 240 3.07 -4.29 18.49
N PRO A 241 3.62 -5.52 18.39
CA PRO A 241 4.07 -6.08 17.13
C PRO A 241 2.91 -6.25 16.14
N LEU A 242 3.03 -5.66 14.95
CA LEU A 242 2.04 -5.73 13.88
C LEU A 242 2.67 -6.22 12.57
N LEU A 243 3.93 -5.86 12.33
CA LEU A 243 4.64 -6.22 11.10
C LEU A 243 4.92 -7.72 11.05
N HIS A 244 4.94 -8.27 9.86
CA HIS A 244 5.28 -9.68 9.61
C HIS A 244 6.81 -9.90 9.62
N THR A 245 7.21 -11.17 9.49
CA THR A 245 8.64 -11.55 9.47
C THR A 245 9.17 -11.67 8.04
N PRO A 246 10.49 -11.55 7.80
CA PRO A 246 11.08 -11.79 6.48
C PRO A 246 10.74 -13.16 5.89
N SER A 247 10.68 -14.22 6.72
CA SER A 247 10.29 -15.55 6.26
C SER A 247 8.81 -15.61 5.83
N LEU A 248 7.95 -14.83 6.46
CA LEU A 248 6.55 -14.73 6.04
C LEU A 248 6.44 -13.93 4.74
N GLU A 249 7.20 -12.83 4.57
CA GLU A 249 7.26 -12.06 3.31
C GLU A 249 7.55 -12.96 2.11
N ARG A 250 8.56 -13.82 2.20
CA ARG A 250 8.88 -14.81 1.16
C ARG A 250 7.66 -15.64 0.81
N ARG A 251 6.98 -16.22 1.81
CA ARG A 251 5.79 -17.04 1.59
C ARG A 251 4.63 -16.27 0.97
N LEU A 252 4.47 -14.97 1.29
CA LEU A 252 3.40 -14.15 0.71
C LEU A 252 3.62 -13.92 -0.77
N ILE A 253 4.84 -13.58 -1.17
CA ILE A 253 5.18 -13.36 -2.58
C ILE A 253 5.08 -14.68 -3.35
N GLU A 254 5.61 -15.78 -2.82
CA GLU A 254 5.50 -17.12 -3.42
C GLU A 254 4.03 -17.53 -3.60
N ALA A 255 3.20 -17.40 -2.56
CA ALA A 255 1.76 -17.70 -2.64
C ALA A 255 1.02 -16.83 -3.68
N CYS A 256 1.40 -15.55 -3.80
CA CYS A 256 0.85 -14.65 -4.81
C CYS A 256 1.17 -15.14 -6.23
N VAL A 257 2.43 -15.52 -6.48
CA VAL A 257 2.90 -16.03 -7.78
C VAL A 257 2.28 -17.40 -8.10
N ASP A 258 2.20 -18.31 -7.13
CA ASP A 258 1.59 -19.63 -7.30
C ASP A 258 0.11 -19.52 -7.68
N ALA A 259 -0.57 -18.50 -7.16
CA ALA A 259 -1.96 -18.19 -7.49
C ALA A 259 -2.14 -17.41 -8.82
N GLY A 260 -1.07 -17.20 -9.59
CA GLY A 260 -1.15 -16.67 -10.95
C GLY A 260 -0.61 -15.26 -11.14
N ALA A 261 -0.15 -14.59 -10.10
CA ALA A 261 0.47 -13.27 -10.23
C ALA A 261 1.82 -13.34 -10.96
N VAL A 262 2.17 -12.22 -11.59
CA VAL A 262 3.44 -12.01 -12.29
C VAL A 262 4.18 -10.82 -11.69
N ASP A 263 5.48 -10.77 -11.86
CA ASP A 263 6.21 -9.52 -11.68
C ASP A 263 5.76 -8.50 -12.72
N GLY A 264 5.28 -7.32 -12.28
CA GLY A 264 4.71 -6.30 -13.16
C GLY A 264 5.70 -5.72 -14.16
N VAL A 265 6.99 -5.65 -13.78
CA VAL A 265 8.08 -5.15 -14.62
C VAL A 265 8.58 -6.22 -15.58
N LEU A 266 8.85 -7.44 -15.09
CA LEU A 266 9.38 -8.56 -15.88
C LEU A 266 8.28 -9.26 -16.70
N ARG A 267 7.01 -9.13 -16.30
CA ARG A 267 5.83 -9.83 -16.86
C ARG A 267 6.03 -11.35 -16.89
N ARG A 268 6.60 -11.89 -15.81
CA ARG A 268 6.91 -13.32 -15.66
C ARG A 268 6.40 -13.82 -14.31
N ARG A 269 5.99 -15.09 -14.29
CA ARG A 269 5.66 -15.81 -13.05
C ARG A 269 6.96 -16.19 -12.34
N THR A 270 7.52 -15.23 -11.61
CA THR A 270 8.72 -15.39 -10.79
C THR A 270 8.45 -14.78 -9.42
N PRO A 271 9.03 -15.30 -8.32
CA PRO A 271 8.85 -14.74 -6.98
C PRO A 271 9.70 -13.46 -6.80
N THR A 272 9.43 -12.48 -7.64
CA THR A 272 10.01 -11.13 -7.65
C THR A 272 8.87 -10.11 -7.60
N VAL A 273 9.16 -8.90 -7.18
CA VAL A 273 8.23 -7.75 -7.22
C VAL A 273 8.99 -6.60 -7.85
N ASP A 274 8.44 -6.01 -8.91
CA ASP A 274 9.04 -4.88 -9.63
C ASP A 274 10.46 -5.13 -10.15
N GLY A 275 10.74 -6.35 -10.55
CA GLY A 275 12.06 -6.78 -11.00
C GLY A 275 13.06 -7.00 -9.86
N LEU A 276 12.67 -6.80 -8.61
CA LEU A 276 13.52 -6.99 -7.45
C LEU A 276 13.40 -8.41 -6.88
N PRO A 277 14.51 -9.03 -6.45
CA PRO A 277 14.50 -10.39 -5.90
C PRO A 277 13.91 -10.45 -4.49
N LEU A 278 13.49 -11.63 -4.04
CA LEU A 278 12.94 -11.88 -2.71
C LEU A 278 13.83 -11.36 -1.58
N GLU A 279 15.14 -11.43 -1.76
CA GLU A 279 16.13 -10.96 -0.79
C GLU A 279 15.98 -9.46 -0.50
N ALA A 280 15.65 -8.64 -1.51
CA ALA A 280 15.40 -7.21 -1.33
C ALA A 280 14.16 -6.98 -0.46
N HIS A 281 13.07 -7.71 -0.73
CA HIS A 281 11.81 -7.56 0.01
C HIS A 281 11.95 -8.04 1.46
N THR A 282 12.57 -9.19 1.68
CA THR A 282 12.83 -9.73 3.03
C THR A 282 13.75 -8.82 3.84
N ALA A 283 14.78 -8.23 3.21
CA ALA A 283 15.67 -7.28 3.86
C ALA A 283 14.94 -5.99 4.27
N VAL A 284 14.08 -5.45 3.40
CA VAL A 284 13.26 -4.26 3.71
C VAL A 284 12.32 -4.53 4.88
N VAL A 285 11.66 -5.69 4.92
CA VAL A 285 10.81 -6.07 6.06
C VAL A 285 11.62 -6.09 7.35
N GLU A 286 12.84 -6.66 7.36
CA GLU A 286 13.68 -6.67 8.56
C GLU A 286 14.14 -5.27 8.96
N LEU A 287 14.53 -4.43 8.01
CA LEU A 287 14.89 -3.03 8.28
C LEU A 287 13.71 -2.25 8.89
N LEU A 288 12.50 -2.43 8.37
CA LEU A 288 11.29 -1.80 8.93
C LEU A 288 10.99 -2.30 10.35
N ARG A 289 11.19 -3.59 10.62
CA ARG A 289 11.04 -4.17 11.98
C ARG A 289 12.03 -3.58 12.96
N LEU A 290 13.25 -3.29 12.53
CA LEU A 290 14.28 -2.64 13.34
C LEU A 290 13.97 -1.14 13.52
N ALA A 291 13.40 -0.50 12.50
CA ALA A 291 12.99 0.91 12.53
C ALA A 291 11.74 1.17 13.37
N ALA A 292 10.93 0.15 13.67
CA ALA A 292 9.74 0.24 14.51
C ALA A 292 10.05 -0.13 15.97
N PRO A 293 10.54 0.79 16.81
CA PRO A 293 10.89 0.46 18.19
C PRO A 293 9.60 0.33 19.02
N GLY A 294 9.06 -0.87 19.05
CA GLY A 294 7.91 -1.26 19.88
C GLY A 294 8.21 -2.48 20.76
N ARG A 295 9.35 -3.13 20.53
CA ARG A 295 9.79 -4.24 21.37
C ARG A 295 10.58 -3.72 22.58
N PRO A 296 10.21 -4.12 23.83
CA PRO A 296 11.19 -4.05 24.90
C PRO A 296 12.39 -4.89 24.47
N ALA A 297 13.59 -4.33 24.53
CA ALA A 297 14.81 -5.09 24.40
C ALA A 297 14.71 -6.32 25.32
N PRO A 298 15.14 -7.53 24.88
CA PRO A 298 15.19 -8.66 25.80
C PRO A 298 15.98 -8.23 27.02
N ALA A 299 15.37 -8.33 28.19
CA ALA A 299 16.02 -7.98 29.44
C ALA A 299 17.37 -8.74 29.49
N ALA A 300 18.45 -7.98 29.51
CA ALA A 300 19.77 -8.57 29.70
C ALA A 300 19.70 -9.49 30.91
N ARG A 301 19.92 -10.77 30.70
CA ARG A 301 20.02 -11.74 31.81
C ARG A 301 21.14 -11.21 32.70
N ARG A 302 20.76 -10.65 33.85
CA ARG A 302 21.73 -10.39 34.91
C ARG A 302 22.33 -11.74 35.29
N SER A 303 23.55 -11.97 34.86
CA SER A 303 24.35 -13.05 35.37
C SER A 303 24.55 -12.82 36.89
N GLY A 304 23.75 -13.50 37.68
CA GLY A 304 23.93 -13.50 39.11
C GLY A 304 25.24 -14.21 39.43
N SER A 305 26.30 -13.45 39.64
CA SER A 305 27.47 -13.93 40.35
C SER A 305 27.04 -14.16 41.80
N LYS A 306 26.98 -15.43 42.20
CA LYS A 306 26.98 -15.80 43.63
C LYS A 306 28.31 -15.36 44.23
N PRO A 307 28.32 -14.68 45.37
CA PRO A 307 29.58 -14.54 46.12
C PRO A 307 29.90 -15.88 46.76
N ASP A 308 31.10 -16.39 46.48
CA ASP A 308 31.70 -17.48 47.23
C ASP A 308 31.83 -17.04 48.70
N ARG A 309 31.23 -17.82 49.59
CA ARG A 309 31.54 -17.75 51.04
C ARG A 309 32.68 -18.71 51.31
N VAL A 310 33.76 -18.15 51.79
CA VAL A 310 34.83 -18.84 52.55
C VAL A 310 34.28 -19.33 53.87
#